data_eb2013d471cd714e82aec69e09de678b
#
_entry.id   eb2013d471cd714e82aec69e09de678b
#
_cell.length_a   1.000
_cell.length_b   1.000
_cell.length_c   1.000
_cell.angle_alpha   90.00
_cell.angle_beta   90.00
_cell.angle_gamma   90.00
#
_symmetry.space_group_name_H-M   'P 1'
#
loop_
_entity.id
_entity.type
_entity.pdbx_description
1 polymer ?
#
loop_
_entity_poly.entity_id
_entity_poly.type
_entity_poly.pdbx_seq_one_letter_code
_entity_poly.pdbx_strand_id
1 'polypeptide(L)'
;MSTPAEKFLRHVANVIAERSTQYGDAPRNMRAIAKRWSATLGREITPAQVVLCLLDLKLARLAHDPTHEDSVVDVCGYAALLRELTETSNTEGR
;
A
#
# COMPACT_ATOMS: atom_id res chain seq x y z
N MET A 1 -8.59 6.61 -26.82
CA MET A 1 -8.12 7.72 -25.98
C MET A 1 -8.25 7.34 -24.51
N SER A 2 -7.28 7.78 -23.70
CA SER A 2 -7.31 7.46 -22.27
C SER A 2 -8.22 8.41 -21.50
N THR A 3 -8.96 7.88 -20.55
CA THR A 3 -9.75 8.68 -19.61
C THR A 3 -8.83 9.34 -18.59
N PRO A 4 -9.29 10.38 -17.90
CA PRO A 4 -8.51 10.96 -16.79
C PRO A 4 -8.15 9.93 -15.72
N ALA A 5 -9.04 8.99 -15.42
CA ALA A 5 -8.79 7.94 -14.45
C ALA A 5 -7.64 7.03 -14.89
N GLU A 6 -7.63 6.64 -16.17
CA GLU A 6 -6.55 5.81 -16.72
C GLU A 6 -5.20 6.54 -16.67
N LYS A 7 -5.20 7.82 -17.01
CA LYS A 7 -3.98 8.64 -16.96
C LYS A 7 -3.45 8.72 -15.54
N PHE A 8 -4.34 8.90 -14.58
CA PHE A 8 -3.96 8.95 -13.17
C PHE A 8 -3.35 7.63 -12.71
N LEU A 9 -3.95 6.50 -13.09
CA LEU A 9 -3.42 5.20 -12.70
C LEU A 9 -2.05 4.92 -13.31
N ARG A 10 -1.79 5.42 -14.52
CA ARG A 10 -0.44 5.33 -15.12
C ARG A 10 0.55 6.15 -14.32
N HIS A 11 0.14 7.34 -13.88
CA HIS A 11 0.97 8.17 -13.01
C HIS A 11 1.30 7.42 -11.71
N VAL A 12 0.30 6.78 -11.10
CA VAL A 12 0.51 5.99 -9.88
C VAL A 12 1.51 4.86 -10.14
N ALA A 13 1.39 4.17 -11.28
CA ALA A 13 2.33 3.10 -11.63
C ALA A 13 3.76 3.62 -11.69
N ASN A 14 3.96 4.81 -12.27
CA ASN A 14 5.29 5.44 -12.34
C ASN A 14 5.81 5.79 -10.95
N VAL A 15 4.95 6.30 -10.08
CA VAL A 15 5.33 6.62 -8.70
C VAL A 15 5.74 5.34 -7.94
N ILE A 16 5.00 4.26 -8.12
CA ILE A 16 5.33 2.97 -7.49
C ILE A 16 6.71 2.50 -7.94
N ALA A 17 7.00 2.55 -9.26
CA ALA A 17 8.28 2.14 -9.80
C ALA A 17 9.42 3.00 -9.24
N GLU A 18 9.22 4.30 -9.15
CA GLU A 18 10.19 5.23 -8.61
C GLU A 18 10.48 4.97 -7.13
N ARG A 19 9.43 4.76 -6.34
CA ARG A 19 9.57 4.45 -4.90
C ARG A 19 10.28 3.12 -4.68
N SER A 20 10.05 2.15 -5.55
CA SER A 20 10.71 0.84 -5.48
C SER A 20 12.23 0.99 -5.56
N THR A 21 12.74 1.90 -6.40
CA THR A 21 14.17 2.14 -6.50
C THR A 21 14.72 2.90 -5.29
N GLN A 22 13.90 3.75 -4.67
CA GLN A 22 14.34 4.56 -3.53
C GLN A 22 14.25 3.85 -2.19
N TYR A 23 13.19 3.09 -1.97
CA TYR A 23 12.87 2.51 -0.66
C TYR A 23 12.99 0.99 -0.62
N GLY A 24 13.26 0.36 -1.76
CA GLY A 24 13.44 -1.09 -1.84
C GLY A 24 12.11 -1.85 -1.93
N ASP A 25 12.17 -3.09 -1.49
CA ASP A 25 11.08 -4.05 -1.64
C ASP A 25 9.94 -3.76 -0.64
N ALA A 26 8.82 -3.27 -1.14
CA ALA A 26 7.68 -2.90 -0.31
C ALA A 26 7.07 -4.09 0.46
N PRO A 27 6.85 -5.27 -0.15
CA PRO A 27 6.38 -6.43 0.61
C PRO A 27 7.29 -6.80 1.76
N ARG A 28 8.60 -6.77 1.55
CA ARG A 28 9.57 -7.06 2.59
C ARG A 28 9.48 -6.05 3.73
N ASN A 29 9.33 -4.77 3.40
CA ASN A 29 9.18 -3.72 4.39
C ASN A 29 7.92 -3.91 5.22
N MET A 30 6.81 -4.31 4.58
CA MET A 30 5.56 -4.57 5.30
C MET A 30 5.70 -5.75 6.26
N ARG A 31 6.44 -6.79 5.88
CA ARG A 31 6.71 -7.91 6.78
C ARG A 31 7.52 -7.48 8.00
N ALA A 32 8.51 -6.62 7.79
CA ALA A 32 9.32 -6.08 8.89
C ALA A 32 8.47 -5.23 9.86
N ILE A 33 7.60 -4.38 9.30
CA ILE A 33 6.69 -3.55 10.10
C ILE A 33 5.73 -4.43 10.89
N ALA A 34 5.19 -5.48 10.26
CA ALA A 34 4.27 -6.41 10.91
C ALA A 34 4.90 -7.05 12.13
N LYS A 35 6.18 -7.44 12.02
CA LYS A 35 6.91 -8.02 13.17
C LYS A 35 7.04 -7.01 14.31
N ARG A 36 7.37 -5.77 13.99
CA ARG A 36 7.51 -4.72 15.00
C ARG A 36 6.18 -4.43 15.69
N TRP A 37 5.11 -4.31 14.90
CA TRP A 37 3.77 -4.04 15.46
C TRP A 37 3.27 -5.21 16.30
N SER A 38 3.56 -6.44 15.87
CA SER A 38 3.20 -7.63 16.65
C SER A 38 3.85 -7.61 18.04
N ALA A 39 5.14 -7.23 18.09
CA ALA A 39 5.85 -7.12 19.35
C ALA A 39 5.29 -6.00 20.22
N THR A 40 5.01 -4.85 19.63
CA THR A 40 4.50 -3.68 20.35
C THR A 40 3.12 -3.93 20.93
N LEU A 41 2.24 -4.56 20.15
CA LEU A 41 0.83 -4.75 20.53
C LEU A 41 0.58 -6.07 21.26
N GLY A 42 1.58 -6.94 21.32
CA GLY A 42 1.45 -8.21 22.03
C GLY A 42 0.50 -9.19 21.37
N ARG A 43 0.34 -9.12 20.05
CA ARG A 43 -0.51 -10.02 19.28
C ARG A 43 -0.01 -10.09 17.85
N GLU A 44 -0.36 -11.14 17.12
CA GLU A 44 0.04 -11.29 15.74
C GLU A 44 -0.61 -10.23 14.86
N ILE A 45 0.22 -9.50 14.12
CA ILE A 45 -0.19 -8.54 13.10
C ILE A 45 0.41 -9.01 11.77
N THR A 46 -0.43 -9.17 10.76
CA THR A 46 0.01 -9.62 9.43
C THR A 46 0.45 -8.43 8.58
N PRO A 47 1.29 -8.68 7.56
CA PRO A 47 1.64 -7.62 6.61
C PRO A 47 0.42 -6.97 5.93
N ALA A 48 -0.59 -7.78 5.61
CA ALA A 48 -1.84 -7.25 5.02
C ALA A 48 -2.54 -6.29 5.99
N GLN A 49 -2.56 -6.62 7.29
CA GLN A 49 -3.16 -5.75 8.31
C GLN A 49 -2.39 -4.42 8.42
N VAL A 50 -1.07 -4.46 8.30
CA VAL A 50 -0.26 -3.23 8.29
C VAL A 50 -0.69 -2.33 7.14
N VAL A 51 -0.81 -2.91 5.94
CA VAL A 51 -1.21 -2.14 4.75
C VAL A 51 -2.61 -1.54 4.94
N LEU A 52 -3.55 -2.31 5.48
CA LEU A 52 -4.90 -1.82 5.73
C LEU A 52 -4.91 -0.64 6.72
N CYS A 53 -4.08 -0.70 7.76
CA CYS A 53 -3.96 0.39 8.72
C CYS A 53 -3.37 1.65 8.08
N LEU A 54 -2.35 1.48 7.23
CA LEU A 54 -1.75 2.61 6.52
C LEU A 54 -2.73 3.23 5.53
N LEU A 55 -3.53 2.39 4.88
CA LEU A 55 -4.58 2.83 3.97
C LEU A 55 -5.62 3.66 4.73
N ASP A 56 -6.04 3.20 5.92
CA ASP A 56 -6.97 3.94 6.77
C ASP A 56 -6.45 5.33 7.10
N LEU A 57 -5.15 5.45 7.33
CA LEU A 57 -4.53 6.73 7.61
C LEU A 57 -4.73 7.70 6.44
N LYS A 58 -4.56 7.20 5.21
CA LYS A 58 -4.73 8.01 4.00
C LYS A 58 -6.21 8.34 3.75
N LEU A 59 -7.10 7.40 4.03
CA LEU A 59 -8.53 7.64 3.91
C LEU A 59 -9.00 8.72 4.89
N ALA A 60 -8.46 8.72 6.11
CA ALA A 60 -8.77 9.75 7.09
C ALA A 60 -8.34 11.13 6.59
N ARG A 61 -7.17 11.21 5.95
CA ARG A 61 -6.70 12.46 5.35
C ARG A 61 -7.62 12.93 4.23
N LEU A 62 -8.08 12.00 3.38
CA LEU A 62 -8.98 12.32 2.27
C LEU A 62 -10.38 12.71 2.76
N ALA A 63 -10.81 12.18 3.89
CA ALA A 63 -12.07 12.59 4.50
C ALA A 63 -12.03 14.06 4.90
N HIS A 64 -10.85 14.54 5.32
CA HIS A 64 -10.65 15.94 5.65
C HIS A 64 -10.49 16.80 4.39
N ASP A 65 -9.74 16.31 3.40
CA ASP A 65 -9.46 17.01 2.15
C ASP A 65 -9.46 16.04 0.97
N PRO A 66 -10.61 15.83 0.30
CA PRO A 66 -10.70 14.88 -0.80
C PRO A 66 -9.92 15.28 -2.05
N THR A 67 -9.38 16.49 -2.10
CA THR A 67 -8.57 16.96 -3.23
C THR A 67 -7.07 16.70 -3.05
N HIS A 68 -6.66 16.12 -1.93
CA HIS A 68 -5.25 15.87 -1.63
C HIS A 68 -4.71 14.74 -2.50
N GLU A 69 -4.06 15.12 -3.60
CA GLU A 69 -3.64 14.18 -4.63
C GLU A 69 -2.66 13.12 -4.12
N ASP A 70 -1.68 13.53 -3.32
CA ASP A 70 -0.71 12.59 -2.77
C ASP A 70 -1.36 11.46 -1.98
N SER A 71 -2.43 11.77 -1.24
CA SER A 71 -3.16 10.75 -0.49
C SER A 71 -3.90 9.79 -1.42
N VAL A 72 -4.46 10.29 -2.54
CA VAL A 72 -5.11 9.42 -3.52
C VAL A 72 -4.08 8.48 -4.16
N VAL A 73 -2.90 9.00 -4.50
CA VAL A 73 -1.79 8.20 -5.02
C VAL A 73 -1.44 7.10 -4.01
N ASP A 74 -1.32 7.45 -2.74
CA ASP A 74 -0.95 6.51 -1.69
C ASP A 74 -2.00 5.42 -1.49
N VAL A 75 -3.30 5.78 -1.56
CA VAL A 75 -4.40 4.80 -1.49
C VAL A 75 -4.24 3.78 -2.62
N CYS A 76 -4.02 4.25 -3.84
CA CYS A 76 -3.82 3.36 -4.99
C CYS A 76 -2.59 2.48 -4.80
N GLY A 77 -1.49 3.06 -4.31
CA GLY A 77 -0.26 2.32 -4.06
C GLY A 77 -0.43 1.23 -3.00
N TYR A 78 -1.11 1.54 -1.90
CA TYR A 78 -1.39 0.55 -0.86
C TYR A 78 -2.34 -0.54 -1.36
N ALA A 79 -3.34 -0.18 -2.17
CA ALA A 79 -4.24 -1.18 -2.75
C ALA A 79 -3.48 -2.16 -3.64
N ALA A 80 -2.56 -1.65 -4.47
CA ALA A 80 -1.73 -2.48 -5.33
C ALA A 80 -0.81 -3.38 -4.49
N LEU A 81 -0.22 -2.83 -3.43
CA LEU A 81 0.65 -3.58 -2.52
C LEU A 81 -0.13 -4.69 -1.80
N LEU A 82 -1.34 -4.39 -1.36
CA LEU A 82 -2.20 -5.39 -0.73
C LEU A 82 -2.45 -6.56 -1.68
N ARG A 83 -2.75 -6.27 -2.94
CA ARG A 83 -2.95 -7.30 -3.96
C ARG A 83 -1.70 -8.15 -4.14
N GLU A 84 -0.53 -7.51 -4.20
CA GLU A 84 0.74 -8.22 -4.34
C GLU A 84 0.98 -9.15 -3.17
N LEU A 85 0.77 -8.69 -1.94
CA LEU A 85 0.95 -9.49 -0.74
C LEU A 85 0.01 -10.69 -0.69
N THR A 86 -1.27 -10.49 -1.02
CA THR A 86 -2.26 -11.56 -0.96
C THR A 86 -2.12 -12.54 -2.12
N GLU A 87 -1.72 -12.06 -3.27
CA GLU A 87 -1.48 -12.91 -4.43
C GLU A 87 -0.32 -13.87 -4.19
N THR A 88 0.77 -13.35 -3.64
CA THR A 88 1.95 -14.15 -3.30
C THR A 88 1.58 -15.22 -2.27
N SER A 89 0.82 -14.85 -1.23
CA SER A 89 0.36 -15.79 -0.21
C SER A 89 -0.50 -16.90 -0.81
N ASN A 90 -1.41 -16.55 -1.72
CA ASN A 90 -2.26 -17.53 -2.40
C ASN A 90 -1.44 -18.50 -3.24
N THR A 91 -0.44 -17.98 -3.94
CA THR A 91 0.44 -18.81 -4.76
C THR A 91 1.24 -19.77 -3.90
N GLU A 92 1.77 -19.30 -2.79
CA GLU A 92 2.55 -20.11 -1.86
C GLU A 92 1.70 -21.14 -1.13
N GLY A 93 0.43 -20.83 -0.91
CA GLY A 93 -0.48 -21.71 -0.18
C GLY A 93 -1.03 -22.87 -0.98
N ARG A 94 -0.67 -22.99 -2.26
CA ARG A 94 -1.18 -24.06 -3.13
C ARG A 94 -0.19 -25.20 -3.32
#